data_f35a4085089b64caa8551e64ec754aae
#
_entry.id   f35a4085089b64caa8551e64ec754aae
#
_cell.length_a   1.000
_cell.length_b   1.000
_cell.length_c   1.000
_cell.angle_alpha   90.00
_cell.angle_beta   90.00
_cell.angle_gamma   90.00
#
_symmetry.space_group_name_H-M   'P 1'
#
loop_
_entity.id
_entity.type
_entity.pdbx_description
1 polymer ?
#
loop_
_entity_poly.entity_id
_entity_poly.type
_entity_poly.pdbx_seq_one_letter_code
_entity_poly.pdbx_strand_id
1 'polypeptide(L)'
;ITYGCWNKLYRRSLVERAGVRYAEHVIYEEPLFVYPLLFYGDRFEIMAEAFYCYRQNEVGTMRRDMRQMTTLQMHADVQLAVWHFMKQTPFFWEYYEEIKLYFLHTYFYETLLFAVQRGFEVPYSMYETLRDTVKAEVADYRESPYAAMIPRQMELYRVENEAENRESIQKRVKAFISKM
;
A
#
# COMPACT_ATOMS: atom_id res chain seq x y z
N ILE A 1 -12.56 0.43 3.86
CA ILE A 1 -12.56 1.69 3.09
C ILE A 1 -11.66 1.47 1.89
N THR A 2 -12.17 1.73 0.69
CA THR A 2 -11.38 1.66 -0.54
C THR A 2 -10.55 2.93 -0.71
N TYR A 3 -9.37 2.82 -1.29
CA TYR A 3 -8.47 3.97 -1.51
C TYR A 3 -8.97 4.93 -2.60
N GLY A 4 -9.91 4.50 -3.45
CA GLY A 4 -10.48 5.38 -4.46
C GLY A 4 -11.05 6.65 -3.85
N CYS A 5 -10.61 7.81 -4.33
CA CYS A 5 -11.09 9.12 -3.87
C CYS A 5 -12.47 9.48 -4.46
N TRP A 6 -12.85 8.81 -5.54
CA TRP A 6 -13.97 9.14 -6.41
C TRP A 6 -15.37 8.81 -5.85
N ASN A 7 -15.49 7.94 -4.85
CA ASN A 7 -16.79 7.57 -4.22
C ASN A 7 -16.95 8.19 -2.83
N LYS A 8 -16.33 9.34 -2.58
CA LYS A 8 -16.28 9.97 -1.25
C LYS A 8 -16.52 11.47 -1.35
N LEU A 9 -17.10 12.02 -0.31
CA LEU A 9 -17.21 13.46 -0.10
C LEU A 9 -16.34 13.85 1.09
N TYR A 10 -15.55 14.89 0.93
CA TYR A 10 -14.65 15.38 1.96
C TYR A 10 -15.04 16.80 2.35
N ARG A 11 -15.15 17.07 3.63
CA ARG A 11 -15.28 18.43 4.10
C ARG A 11 -13.99 19.20 3.79
N ARG A 12 -14.11 20.33 3.09
CA ARG A 12 -12.95 21.13 2.67
C ARG A 12 -12.03 21.51 3.84
N SER A 13 -12.60 21.96 4.96
CA SER A 13 -11.82 22.29 6.16
C SER A 13 -11.05 21.12 6.76
N LEU A 14 -11.51 19.87 6.58
CA LEU A 14 -10.78 18.67 6.96
C LEU A 14 -9.53 18.49 6.08
N VAL A 15 -9.68 18.63 4.77
CA VAL A 15 -8.57 18.52 3.82
C VAL A 15 -7.51 19.60 4.07
N GLU A 16 -7.97 20.85 4.31
CA GLU A 16 -7.07 21.97 4.61
C GLU A 16 -6.33 21.76 5.94
N ARG A 17 -7.01 21.29 6.98
CA ARG A 17 -6.41 20.97 8.28
C ARG A 17 -5.39 19.84 8.20
N ALA A 18 -5.66 18.81 7.43
CA ALA A 18 -4.76 17.68 7.25
C ALA A 18 -3.55 18.01 6.36
N GLY A 19 -3.62 19.07 5.56
CA GLY A 19 -2.53 19.48 4.68
C GLY A 19 -2.21 18.51 3.55
N VAL A 20 -3.11 17.53 3.30
CA VAL A 20 -2.88 16.50 2.28
C VAL A 20 -2.97 17.07 0.87
N ARG A 21 -2.20 16.49 -0.03
CA ARG A 21 -2.23 16.77 -1.48
C ARG A 21 -2.08 15.45 -2.23
N TYR A 22 -2.56 15.43 -3.46
CA TYR A 22 -2.24 14.33 -4.37
C TYR A 22 -0.76 14.38 -4.76
N ALA A 23 -0.14 13.21 -4.88
CA ALA A 23 1.17 13.12 -5.48
C ALA A 23 1.09 13.46 -6.97
N GLU A 24 2.04 14.27 -7.45
CA GLU A 24 2.07 14.69 -8.86
C GLU A 24 2.90 13.74 -9.71
N HIS A 25 2.53 13.57 -10.96
CA HIS A 25 3.25 12.78 -11.97
C HIS A 25 3.38 11.29 -11.63
N VAL A 26 2.50 10.75 -10.80
CA VAL A 26 2.44 9.33 -10.46
C VAL A 26 1.03 8.78 -10.71
N ILE A 27 0.94 7.46 -10.86
CA ILE A 27 -0.31 6.73 -10.73
C ILE A 27 -0.38 6.14 -9.31
N TYR A 28 -1.60 5.85 -8.83
CA TYR A 28 -1.88 5.47 -7.42
C TYR A 28 -1.68 6.60 -6.40
N GLU A 29 -1.94 7.83 -6.80
CA GLU A 29 -1.81 9.03 -5.97
C GLU A 29 -2.82 9.10 -4.81
N GLU A 30 -3.92 8.34 -4.90
CA GLU A 30 -5.03 8.42 -3.95
C GLU A 30 -4.67 8.04 -2.51
N PRO A 31 -3.82 7.04 -2.23
CA PRO A 31 -3.48 6.68 -0.86
C PRO A 31 -2.90 7.83 -0.04
N LEU A 32 -2.06 8.66 -0.64
CA LEU A 32 -1.45 9.82 0.04
C LEU A 32 -2.49 10.88 0.41
N PHE A 33 -3.59 10.96 -0.33
CA PHE A 33 -4.70 11.86 -0.03
C PHE A 33 -5.71 11.23 0.94
N VAL A 34 -6.13 9.99 0.68
CA VAL A 34 -7.26 9.36 1.39
C VAL A 34 -6.86 8.85 2.78
N TYR A 35 -5.72 8.15 2.89
CA TYR A 35 -5.38 7.45 4.12
C TYR A 35 -5.13 8.41 5.30
N PRO A 36 -4.33 9.48 5.18
CA PRO A 36 -4.15 10.40 6.28
C PRO A 36 -5.46 11.08 6.74
N LEU A 37 -6.41 11.35 5.82
CA LEU A 37 -7.68 11.98 6.17
C LEU A 37 -8.52 11.15 7.15
N LEU A 38 -8.31 9.83 7.20
CA LEU A 38 -8.99 8.95 8.15
C LEU A 38 -8.64 9.30 9.60
N PHE A 39 -7.42 9.76 9.86
CA PHE A 39 -6.94 10.11 11.19
C PHE A 39 -7.35 11.54 11.62
N TYR A 40 -7.61 12.42 10.66
CA TYR A 40 -8.07 13.79 10.92
C TYR A 40 -9.60 13.90 11.03
N GLY A 41 -10.33 12.84 10.66
CA GLY A 41 -11.79 12.83 10.64
C GLY A 41 -12.39 12.38 11.97
N ASP A 42 -13.25 13.20 12.55
CA ASP A 42 -13.96 12.89 13.79
C ASP A 42 -15.27 12.14 13.52
N ARG A 43 -15.78 12.20 12.30
CA ARG A 43 -17.06 11.61 11.92
C ARG A 43 -17.06 11.09 10.50
N PHE A 44 -17.53 9.86 10.32
CA PHE A 44 -17.68 9.19 9.04
C PHE A 44 -19.13 8.74 8.88
N GLU A 45 -19.66 8.92 7.67
CA GLU A 45 -20.98 8.42 7.30
C GLU A 45 -20.86 7.55 6.05
N ILE A 46 -21.63 6.48 6.03
CA ILE A 46 -21.71 5.57 4.88
C ILE A 46 -23.11 5.72 4.29
N MET A 47 -23.18 6.10 3.02
CA MET A 47 -24.43 6.11 2.26
C MET A 47 -24.55 4.78 1.51
N ALA A 48 -25.71 4.14 1.62
CA ALA A 48 -25.99 2.86 0.98
C ALA A 48 -26.33 3.02 -0.51
N GLU A 49 -26.75 4.22 -0.92
CA GLU A 49 -27.13 4.52 -2.28
C GLU A 49 -25.92 4.66 -3.21
N ALA A 50 -26.06 4.25 -4.45
CA ALA A 50 -25.01 4.35 -5.46
C ALA A 50 -25.11 5.69 -6.20
N PHE A 51 -24.25 6.63 -5.84
CA PHE A 51 -24.18 7.97 -6.47
C PHE A 51 -23.07 8.11 -7.53
N TYR A 52 -22.20 7.13 -7.66
CA TYR A 52 -21.06 7.19 -8.56
C TYR A 52 -21.07 6.03 -9.57
N CYS A 53 -21.00 6.38 -10.85
CA CYS A 53 -20.85 5.41 -11.92
C CYS A 53 -19.40 5.38 -12.39
N TYR A 54 -18.69 4.30 -12.07
CA TYR A 54 -17.33 4.09 -12.52
C TYR A 54 -17.32 3.57 -13.97
N ARG A 55 -17.04 4.47 -14.92
CA ARG A 55 -16.99 4.09 -16.35
C ARG A 55 -15.74 3.26 -16.65
N GLN A 56 -15.94 2.07 -17.16
CA GLN A 56 -14.87 1.23 -17.70
C GLN A 56 -14.37 1.83 -19.01
N ASN A 57 -13.09 2.20 -19.04
CA ASN A 57 -12.46 2.77 -20.22
C ASN A 57 -11.33 1.86 -20.70
N GLU A 58 -11.47 1.33 -21.93
CA GLU A 58 -10.50 0.38 -22.50
C GLU A 58 -9.12 1.02 -22.76
N VAL A 59 -9.08 2.33 -23.01
CA VAL A 59 -7.86 3.10 -23.24
C VAL A 59 -7.41 3.91 -22.00
N GLY A 60 -8.03 3.64 -20.86
CA GLY A 60 -7.70 4.32 -19.59
C GLY A 60 -6.31 3.97 -19.08
N THR A 61 -5.73 4.87 -18.28
CA THR A 61 -4.40 4.72 -17.65
C THR A 61 -4.25 3.37 -16.96
N MET A 62 -5.26 2.95 -16.20
CA MET A 62 -5.26 1.68 -15.47
C MET A 62 -5.16 0.43 -16.37
N ARG A 63 -5.51 0.52 -17.65
CA ARG A 63 -5.36 -0.61 -18.58
C ARG A 63 -4.09 -0.51 -19.43
N ARG A 64 -3.67 0.70 -19.75
CA ARG A 64 -2.55 0.95 -20.67
C ARG A 64 -1.18 0.75 -20.00
N ASP A 65 -1.01 1.30 -18.81
CA ASP A 65 0.32 1.44 -18.20
C ASP A 65 0.62 0.42 -17.09
N MET A 66 -0.34 -0.46 -16.80
CA MET A 66 -0.28 -1.39 -15.67
C MET A 66 0.71 -2.55 -15.80
N ARG A 67 1.43 -2.65 -16.91
CA ARG A 67 2.41 -3.72 -17.17
C ARG A 67 3.86 -3.22 -17.15
N GLN A 68 4.12 -2.02 -16.65
CA GLN A 68 5.47 -1.48 -16.59
C GLN A 68 6.02 -1.57 -15.17
N MET A 69 7.30 -1.94 -15.07
CA MET A 69 8.01 -1.94 -13.77
C MET A 69 8.00 -0.58 -13.10
N THR A 70 8.00 0.51 -13.89
CA THR A 70 7.87 1.89 -13.40
C THR A 70 6.56 2.11 -12.63
N THR A 71 5.47 1.46 -13.04
CA THR A 71 4.18 1.51 -12.34
C THR A 71 4.26 0.88 -10.96
N LEU A 72 4.96 -0.24 -10.86
CA LEU A 72 5.15 -0.94 -9.60
C LEU A 72 6.03 -0.13 -8.64
N GLN A 73 7.07 0.50 -9.18
CA GLN A 73 7.91 1.41 -8.41
C GLN A 73 7.12 2.63 -7.92
N MET A 74 6.31 3.26 -8.77
CA MET A 74 5.44 4.37 -8.38
C MET A 74 4.46 3.98 -7.25
N HIS A 75 3.91 2.76 -7.30
CA HIS A 75 3.07 2.26 -6.21
C HIS A 75 3.85 2.20 -4.89
N ALA A 76 5.04 1.60 -4.89
CA ALA A 76 5.89 1.52 -3.70
C ALA A 76 6.27 2.92 -3.18
N ASP A 77 6.69 3.82 -4.07
CA ASP A 77 7.10 5.18 -3.73
C ASP A 77 5.96 5.97 -3.06
N VAL A 78 4.72 5.84 -3.57
CA VAL A 78 3.55 6.48 -2.96
C VAL A 78 3.27 5.90 -1.57
N GLN A 79 3.36 4.58 -1.38
CA GLN A 79 3.15 3.98 -0.05
C GLN A 79 4.24 4.41 0.95
N LEU A 80 5.47 4.54 0.50
CA LEU A 80 6.55 5.10 1.33
C LEU A 80 6.30 6.57 1.67
N ALA A 81 5.79 7.36 0.73
CA ALA A 81 5.40 8.74 0.98
C ALA A 81 4.26 8.85 1.99
N VAL A 82 3.28 7.93 1.96
CA VAL A 82 2.22 7.84 2.99
C VAL A 82 2.83 7.59 4.36
N TRP A 83 3.74 6.63 4.47
CA TRP A 83 4.45 6.32 5.71
C TRP A 83 5.18 7.55 6.26
N HIS A 84 5.97 8.22 5.42
CA HIS A 84 6.72 9.42 5.82
C HIS A 84 5.79 10.58 6.21
N PHE A 85 4.66 10.74 5.51
CA PHE A 85 3.65 11.73 5.88
C PHE A 85 3.07 11.41 7.27
N MET A 86 2.67 10.16 7.51
CA MET A 86 2.09 9.76 8.80
C MET A 86 3.05 9.94 9.96
N LYS A 87 4.36 9.70 9.77
CA LYS A 87 5.40 9.96 10.79
C LYS A 87 5.44 11.41 11.27
N GLN A 88 4.95 12.36 10.48
CA GLN A 88 4.92 13.78 10.82
C GLN A 88 3.61 14.21 11.47
N THR A 89 2.62 13.33 11.56
CA THR A 89 1.32 13.63 12.16
C THR A 89 1.33 13.46 13.68
N PRO A 90 0.47 14.19 14.42
CA PRO A 90 0.33 14.00 15.86
C PRO A 90 -0.23 12.62 16.25
N PHE A 91 -0.81 11.90 15.29
CA PHE A 91 -1.45 10.59 15.50
C PHE A 91 -0.47 9.42 15.38
N PHE A 92 0.75 9.64 14.88
CA PHE A 92 1.68 8.56 14.52
C PHE A 92 1.90 7.58 15.67
N TRP A 93 2.23 8.08 16.85
CA TRP A 93 2.55 7.23 18.00
C TRP A 93 1.30 6.61 18.65
N GLU A 94 0.16 7.29 18.58
CA GLU A 94 -1.11 6.77 19.08
C GLU A 94 -1.61 5.58 18.26
N TYR A 95 -1.46 5.65 16.92
CA TYR A 95 -1.91 4.61 15.97
C TYR A 95 -0.73 3.93 15.28
N TYR A 96 0.41 3.82 15.96
CA TYR A 96 1.64 3.28 15.37
C TYR A 96 1.44 1.89 14.78
N GLU A 97 0.76 1.00 15.49
CA GLU A 97 0.56 -0.38 15.04
C GLU A 97 -0.32 -0.47 13.80
N GLU A 98 -1.38 0.33 13.72
CA GLU A 98 -2.26 0.39 12.56
C GLU A 98 -1.55 1.01 11.35
N ILE A 99 -0.79 2.08 11.56
CA ILE A 99 -0.02 2.76 10.51
C ILE A 99 1.12 1.85 10.03
N LYS A 100 1.82 1.18 10.94
CA LYS A 100 2.84 0.17 10.64
C LYS A 100 2.24 -0.96 9.81
N LEU A 101 1.12 -1.51 10.26
CA LEU A 101 0.42 -2.57 9.55
C LEU A 101 0.03 -2.15 8.14
N TYR A 102 -0.55 -0.95 7.99
CA TYR A 102 -0.88 -0.40 6.68
C TYR A 102 0.36 -0.31 5.78
N PHE A 103 1.46 0.27 6.28
CA PHE A 103 2.70 0.41 5.52
C PHE A 103 3.26 -0.95 5.08
N LEU A 104 3.40 -1.89 6.00
CA LEU A 104 3.91 -3.22 5.70
C LEU A 104 3.04 -3.94 4.67
N HIS A 105 1.71 -3.81 4.80
CA HIS A 105 0.77 -4.41 3.88
C HIS A 105 0.86 -3.78 2.48
N THR A 106 0.78 -2.47 2.37
CA THR A 106 0.68 -1.79 1.07
C THR A 106 2.03 -1.66 0.38
N TYR A 107 3.07 -1.28 1.13
CA TYR A 107 4.41 -1.08 0.58
C TYR A 107 5.06 -2.39 0.14
N PHE A 108 5.05 -3.40 1.00
CA PHE A 108 5.76 -4.65 0.73
C PHE A 108 4.85 -5.70 0.07
N TYR A 109 3.77 -6.08 0.76
CA TYR A 109 2.92 -7.17 0.32
C TYR A 109 2.14 -6.86 -0.96
N GLU A 110 1.38 -5.76 -1.01
CA GLU A 110 0.58 -5.42 -2.20
C GLU A 110 1.46 -5.13 -3.42
N THR A 111 2.63 -4.52 -3.23
CA THR A 111 3.56 -4.29 -4.34
C THR A 111 4.01 -5.61 -4.96
N LEU A 112 4.36 -6.60 -4.16
CA LEU A 112 4.70 -7.94 -4.64
C LEU A 112 3.49 -8.66 -5.24
N LEU A 113 2.33 -8.54 -4.61
CA LEU A 113 1.07 -9.11 -5.09
C LEU A 113 0.68 -8.57 -6.46
N PHE A 114 0.76 -7.26 -6.67
CA PHE A 114 0.48 -6.64 -7.96
C PHE A 114 1.41 -7.14 -9.06
N ALA A 115 2.69 -7.29 -8.76
CA ALA A 115 3.64 -7.85 -9.72
C ALA A 115 3.18 -9.23 -10.20
N VAL A 116 2.86 -10.12 -9.26
CA VAL A 116 2.49 -11.51 -9.60
C VAL A 116 1.14 -11.58 -10.30
N GLN A 117 0.12 -10.86 -9.81
CA GLN A 117 -1.21 -10.84 -10.43
C GLN A 117 -1.20 -10.34 -11.87
N ARG A 118 -0.24 -9.49 -12.21
CA ARG A 118 -0.08 -8.95 -13.56
C ARG A 118 0.95 -9.68 -14.42
N GLY A 119 1.50 -10.76 -13.90
CA GLY A 119 2.46 -11.59 -14.61
C GLY A 119 3.84 -10.96 -14.74
N PHE A 120 4.21 -10.01 -13.86
CA PHE A 120 5.58 -9.52 -13.79
C PHE A 120 6.47 -10.50 -13.06
N GLU A 121 7.68 -10.62 -13.55
CA GLU A 121 8.76 -11.14 -12.74
C GLU A 121 9.31 -10.02 -11.84
N VAL A 122 9.28 -10.25 -10.53
CA VAL A 122 9.88 -9.32 -9.57
C VAL A 122 11.40 -9.48 -9.64
N PRO A 123 12.15 -8.47 -10.09
CA PRO A 123 13.61 -8.54 -10.01
C PRO A 123 14.05 -8.68 -8.55
N TYR A 124 15.07 -9.49 -8.31
CA TYR A 124 15.58 -9.67 -6.94
C TYR A 124 16.00 -8.34 -6.32
N SER A 125 16.60 -7.44 -7.11
CA SER A 125 16.97 -6.09 -6.64
C SER A 125 15.78 -5.27 -6.13
N MET A 126 14.60 -5.41 -6.74
CA MET A 126 13.41 -4.74 -6.26
C MET A 126 12.94 -5.34 -4.93
N TYR A 127 12.94 -6.68 -4.82
CA TYR A 127 12.63 -7.33 -3.55
C TYR A 127 13.60 -6.89 -2.45
N GLU A 128 14.91 -6.83 -2.72
CA GLU A 128 15.92 -6.33 -1.78
C GLU A 128 15.62 -4.90 -1.35
N THR A 129 15.31 -4.02 -2.30
CA THR A 129 14.95 -2.62 -2.00
C THR A 129 13.75 -2.55 -1.07
N LEU A 130 12.67 -3.27 -1.39
CA LEU A 130 11.46 -3.27 -0.55
C LEU A 130 11.76 -3.80 0.86
N ARG A 131 12.48 -4.91 0.97
CA ARG A 131 12.90 -5.53 2.24
C ARG A 131 13.76 -4.58 3.08
N ASP A 132 14.79 -4.02 2.48
CA ASP A 132 15.77 -3.21 3.20
C ASP A 132 15.16 -1.88 3.63
N THR A 133 14.23 -1.32 2.83
CA THR A 133 13.44 -0.16 3.24
C THR A 133 12.55 -0.49 4.45
N VAL A 134 11.85 -1.64 4.44
CA VAL A 134 11.06 -2.07 5.61
C VAL A 134 11.94 -2.17 6.86
N LYS A 135 13.12 -2.80 6.76
CA LYS A 135 14.06 -2.93 7.88
C LYS A 135 14.58 -1.61 8.40
N ALA A 136 14.84 -0.67 7.49
CA ALA A 136 15.33 0.66 7.85
C ALA A 136 14.27 1.54 8.50
N GLU A 137 13.03 1.45 7.99
CA GLU A 137 11.93 2.31 8.43
C GLU A 137 11.22 1.77 9.69
N VAL A 138 11.16 0.44 9.86
CA VAL A 138 10.37 -0.23 10.89
C VAL A 138 11.22 -1.29 11.60
N ALA A 139 11.90 -0.90 12.67
CA ALA A 139 12.82 -1.79 13.40
C ALA A 139 12.13 -3.03 13.97
N ASP A 140 10.87 -2.88 14.38
CA ASP A 140 10.01 -3.92 14.97
C ASP A 140 9.01 -4.53 13.96
N TYR A 141 9.34 -4.53 12.68
CA TYR A 141 8.42 -4.97 11.62
C TYR A 141 7.89 -6.40 11.77
N ARG A 142 8.56 -7.24 12.56
CA ARG A 142 8.13 -8.61 12.87
C ARG A 142 7.17 -8.70 14.05
N GLU A 143 7.06 -7.65 14.82
CA GLU A 143 6.22 -7.57 16.00
C GLU A 143 4.95 -6.82 15.65
N SER A 144 3.80 -7.44 15.86
CA SER A 144 2.51 -6.80 15.65
C SER A 144 1.43 -7.49 16.48
N PRO A 145 0.59 -6.74 17.19
CA PRO A 145 -0.58 -7.29 17.86
C PRO A 145 -1.59 -7.86 16.86
N TYR A 146 -1.48 -7.47 15.59
CA TYR A 146 -2.35 -7.94 14.50
C TYR A 146 -1.80 -9.17 13.76
N ALA A 147 -0.64 -9.71 14.15
CA ALA A 147 -0.01 -10.86 13.49
C ALA A 147 -0.93 -12.08 13.37
N ALA A 148 -1.78 -12.31 14.39
CA ALA A 148 -2.77 -13.38 14.37
C ALA A 148 -3.93 -13.13 13.39
N MET A 149 -4.22 -11.86 13.09
CA MET A 149 -5.27 -11.46 12.15
C MET A 149 -4.81 -11.52 10.70
N ILE A 150 -3.47 -11.45 10.47
CA ILE A 150 -2.87 -11.42 9.14
C ILE A 150 -1.73 -12.45 9.02
N PRO A 151 -1.98 -13.73 9.32
CA PRO A 151 -0.93 -14.74 9.35
C PRO A 151 -0.24 -14.92 7.98
N ARG A 152 -0.95 -14.66 6.87
CA ARG A 152 -0.42 -14.78 5.51
C ARG A 152 0.58 -13.69 5.15
N GLN A 153 0.39 -12.47 5.63
CA GLN A 153 1.33 -11.37 5.41
C GLN A 153 2.62 -11.59 6.18
N MET A 154 2.51 -12.11 7.40
CA MET A 154 3.70 -12.47 8.19
C MET A 154 4.51 -13.60 7.57
N GLU A 155 3.89 -14.49 6.79
CA GLU A 155 4.62 -15.55 6.09
C GLU A 155 5.51 -15.02 4.96
N LEU A 156 5.10 -13.95 4.28
CA LEU A 156 5.96 -13.24 3.32
C LEU A 156 7.21 -12.65 3.99
N TYR A 157 7.08 -12.16 5.21
CA TYR A 157 8.24 -11.67 5.98
C TYR A 157 9.18 -12.80 6.42
N ARG A 158 8.70 -14.04 6.58
CA ARG A 158 9.55 -15.21 6.85
C ARG A 158 10.42 -15.61 5.65
N VAL A 159 9.94 -15.35 4.46
CA VAL A 159 10.69 -15.59 3.21
C VAL A 159 12.00 -14.80 3.15
N GLU A 160 12.09 -13.70 3.89
CA GLU A 160 13.30 -12.89 3.98
C GLU A 160 14.54 -13.63 4.48
N ASN A 161 14.36 -14.53 5.44
CA ASN A 161 15.49 -15.17 6.11
C ASN A 161 16.06 -16.37 5.33
N GLU A 162 15.35 -16.83 4.32
CA GLU A 162 15.72 -18.03 3.57
C GLU A 162 16.16 -17.70 2.13
N ALA A 163 16.29 -16.43 1.79
CA ALA A 163 16.51 -15.96 0.43
C ALA A 163 17.98 -16.01 -0.03
N GLU A 164 18.70 -17.07 0.27
CA GLU A 164 19.99 -17.35 -0.38
C GLU A 164 19.80 -17.74 -1.86
N ASN A 165 18.56 -18.04 -2.28
CA ASN A 165 18.28 -18.52 -3.63
C ASN A 165 17.28 -17.61 -4.35
N ARG A 166 17.73 -16.82 -5.33
CA ARG A 166 16.96 -15.86 -6.15
C ARG A 166 15.73 -16.46 -6.84
N GLU A 167 15.80 -17.73 -7.29
CA GLU A 167 14.65 -18.43 -7.88
C GLU A 167 13.56 -18.78 -6.85
N SER A 168 13.92 -18.94 -5.59
CA SER A 168 12.98 -19.36 -4.56
C SER A 168 11.95 -18.29 -4.20
N ILE A 169 12.30 -17.00 -4.28
CA ILE A 169 11.41 -15.90 -3.94
C ILE A 169 10.20 -15.86 -4.88
N GLN A 170 10.42 -15.93 -6.18
CA GLN A 170 9.32 -15.92 -7.13
C GLN A 170 8.41 -17.13 -6.99
N LYS A 171 8.98 -18.31 -6.79
CA LYS A 171 8.20 -19.54 -6.53
C LYS A 171 7.36 -19.40 -5.26
N ARG A 172 7.91 -18.83 -4.19
CA ARG A 172 7.23 -18.67 -2.89
C ARG A 172 6.16 -17.59 -2.93
N VAL A 173 6.42 -16.43 -3.54
CA VAL A 173 5.41 -15.41 -3.75
C VAL A 173 4.27 -15.95 -4.62
N LYS A 174 4.56 -16.65 -5.72
CA LYS A 174 3.54 -17.30 -6.54
C LYS A 174 2.76 -18.37 -5.77
N ALA A 175 3.45 -19.24 -5.02
CA ALA A 175 2.82 -20.30 -4.22
C ALA A 175 1.98 -19.72 -3.05
N PHE A 176 2.40 -18.62 -2.48
CA PHE A 176 1.65 -17.93 -1.45
C PHE A 176 0.35 -17.35 -2.00
N ILE A 177 0.42 -16.67 -3.14
CA ILE A 177 -0.73 -16.03 -3.78
C ILE A 177 -1.71 -17.07 -4.33
N SER A 178 -1.24 -18.21 -4.85
CA SER A 178 -2.11 -19.28 -5.34
C SER A 178 -2.92 -19.98 -4.24
N LYS A 179 -2.57 -19.77 -2.98
CA LYS A 179 -3.30 -20.28 -1.80
C LYS A 179 -4.33 -19.28 -1.24
N MET A 180 -4.37 -18.08 -1.77
CA MET A 180 -5.36 -17.04 -1.45
C MET A 180 -6.62 -17.20 -2.30
#